data_aa2ecb0f4f4893168a40714cfa8ad2f8
#
_entry.id   aa2ecb0f4f4893168a40714cfa8ad2f8
#
_cell.length_a   1.000
_cell.length_b   1.000
_cell.length_c   1.000
_cell.angle_alpha   90.00
_cell.angle_beta   90.00
_cell.angle_gamma   90.00
#
_symmetry.space_group_name_H-M   'P 1'
#
loop_
_entity.id
_entity.type
_entity.pdbx_description
1 polymer ?
#
loop_
_entity_poly.entity_id
_entity_poly.type
_entity_poly.pdbx_seq_one_letter_code
_entity_poly.pdbx_strand_id
1 'polypeptide(L)'
;MLLDADDSQLVLVDYQARLMPTIHEGNEVLANALRLAKLARLMEVPVWGTEENPAALGENPQELRALCRRTLAKMHFSAAADGLVEMLRPPARPQQGGNARSLPKHLQKPQPQQAAEGRNTVVIAGCEAHVCLLQTALDLLDEEFDVWVVTDACSSQSERNRDAAFDRLAGAGAELVTTQMVAFEWLRTADHPEFSDALAIIK
;
A
#
# COMPACT_ATOMS: atom_id res chain seq x y z
N MET A 1 -15.61 -7.20 -5.03
CA MET A 1 -14.59 -8.19 -5.48
C MET A 1 -13.79 -8.58 -4.24
N LEU A 2 -13.17 -9.77 -4.15
CA LEU A 2 -12.26 -10.09 -3.04
C LEU A 2 -10.83 -9.67 -3.40
N LEU A 3 -10.03 -9.30 -2.38
CA LEU A 3 -8.60 -9.01 -2.54
C LEU A 3 -7.85 -10.20 -3.12
N ASP A 4 -6.90 -9.95 -4.02
CA ASP A 4 -5.99 -10.95 -4.57
C ASP A 4 -4.55 -10.55 -4.22
N ALA A 5 -3.80 -11.45 -3.59
CA ALA A 5 -2.42 -11.18 -3.21
C ALA A 5 -1.51 -10.90 -4.42
N ASP A 6 -1.77 -11.59 -5.55
CA ASP A 6 -0.98 -11.41 -6.77
C ASP A 6 -1.18 -10.05 -7.45
N ASP A 7 -2.35 -9.41 -7.24
CA ASP A 7 -2.63 -8.05 -7.75
C ASP A 7 -2.45 -6.96 -6.69
N SER A 8 -2.22 -7.30 -5.42
CA SER A 8 -2.15 -6.36 -4.31
C SER A 8 -0.76 -5.75 -4.11
N GLN A 9 -0.73 -4.49 -3.65
CA GLN A 9 0.41 -3.79 -3.08
C GLN A 9 -0.02 -3.16 -1.75
N LEU A 10 0.85 -3.18 -0.73
CA LEU A 10 0.57 -2.55 0.56
C LEU A 10 1.29 -1.21 0.67
N VAL A 11 0.55 -0.15 1.03
CA VAL A 11 1.09 1.18 1.34
C VAL A 11 0.84 1.51 2.81
N LEU A 12 1.91 1.83 3.54
CA LEU A 12 1.91 2.19 4.95
C LEU A 12 2.27 3.66 5.11
N VAL A 13 1.28 4.49 5.52
CA VAL A 13 1.38 5.95 5.50
C VAL A 13 1.72 6.48 6.89
N ASP A 14 2.92 7.06 7.05
CA ASP A 14 3.32 7.98 8.12
C ASP A 14 3.11 7.48 9.57
N TYR A 15 3.58 6.26 9.90
CA TYR A 15 3.59 5.75 11.29
C TYR A 15 4.77 6.31 12.10
N GLN A 16 5.03 7.61 11.98
CA GLN A 16 6.27 8.24 12.45
C GLN A 16 6.32 8.42 13.97
N ALA A 17 7.53 8.35 14.51
CA ALA A 17 7.79 8.31 15.96
C ALA A 17 7.21 9.50 16.75
N ARG A 18 7.16 10.69 16.14
CA ARG A 18 6.60 11.89 16.80
C ARG A 18 5.12 12.08 16.54
N LEU A 19 4.55 11.39 15.55
CA LEU A 19 3.13 11.43 15.24
C LEU A 19 2.34 10.43 16.07
N MET A 20 2.80 9.18 16.14
CA MET A 20 2.09 8.07 16.77
C MET A 20 1.65 8.32 18.22
N PRO A 21 2.41 9.02 19.10
CA PRO A 21 1.96 9.31 20.46
C PRO A 21 0.70 10.18 20.56
N THR A 22 0.34 10.92 19.50
CA THR A 22 -0.86 11.77 19.45
C THR A 22 -2.08 11.07 18.84
N ILE A 23 -1.89 9.89 18.29
CA ILE A 23 -2.91 9.13 17.58
C ILE A 23 -3.79 8.34 18.57
N HIS A 24 -5.10 8.43 18.39
CA HIS A 24 -6.06 7.64 19.14
C HIS A 24 -5.82 6.15 18.90
N GLU A 25 -5.67 5.38 19.98
CA GLU A 25 -5.29 3.95 19.94
C GLU A 25 -3.99 3.65 19.16
N GLY A 26 -3.06 4.60 19.11
CA GLY A 26 -1.87 4.55 18.25
C GLY A 26 -1.02 3.28 18.40
N ASN A 27 -0.95 2.69 19.61
CA ASN A 27 -0.19 1.44 19.83
C ASN A 27 -0.86 0.25 19.13
N GLU A 28 -2.20 0.16 19.16
CA GLU A 28 -2.93 -0.92 18.49
C GLU A 28 -2.89 -0.76 16.98
N VAL A 29 -3.08 0.46 16.51
CA VAL A 29 -2.95 0.84 15.09
C VAL A 29 -1.58 0.47 14.54
N LEU A 30 -0.50 0.77 15.25
CA LEU A 30 0.85 0.39 14.85
C LEU A 30 1.05 -1.14 14.90
N ALA A 31 0.50 -1.82 15.91
CA ALA A 31 0.57 -3.28 15.98
C ALA A 31 -0.13 -3.94 14.79
N ASN A 32 -1.29 -3.43 14.38
CA ASN A 32 -2.00 -3.90 13.20
C ASN A 32 -1.24 -3.60 11.90
N ALA A 33 -0.62 -2.43 11.77
CA ALA A 33 0.26 -2.12 10.65
C ALA A 33 1.44 -3.10 10.53
N LEU A 34 2.04 -3.48 11.65
CA LEU A 34 3.12 -4.48 11.69
C LEU A 34 2.63 -5.88 11.32
N ARG A 35 1.44 -6.29 11.82
CA ARG A 35 0.79 -7.55 11.42
C ARG A 35 0.55 -7.58 9.91
N LEU A 36 -0.04 -6.50 9.39
CA LEU A 36 -0.34 -6.35 7.96
C LEU A 36 0.93 -6.41 7.09
N ALA A 37 2.00 -5.73 7.49
CA ALA A 37 3.28 -5.76 6.79
C ALA A 37 3.95 -7.15 6.81
N LYS A 38 3.90 -7.86 7.94
CA LYS A 38 4.40 -9.24 8.06
C LYS A 38 3.60 -10.19 7.19
N LEU A 39 2.27 -10.05 7.19
CA LEU A 39 1.37 -10.82 6.33
C LEU A 39 1.66 -10.56 4.85
N ALA A 40 1.82 -9.30 4.45
CA ALA A 40 2.17 -8.94 3.08
C ALA A 40 3.49 -9.57 2.64
N ARG A 41 4.50 -9.58 3.52
CA ARG A 41 5.78 -10.26 3.23
C ARG A 41 5.63 -11.77 3.09
N LEU A 42 4.81 -12.40 3.94
CA LEU A 42 4.50 -13.83 3.86
C LEU A 42 3.82 -14.19 2.53
N MET A 43 2.90 -13.33 2.07
CA MET A 43 2.13 -13.50 0.83
C MET A 43 2.82 -12.92 -0.40
N GLU A 44 4.11 -12.54 -0.32
CA GLU A 44 4.89 -11.92 -1.40
C GLU A 44 4.30 -10.62 -1.98
N VAL A 45 3.44 -9.95 -1.21
CA VAL A 45 2.86 -8.64 -1.55
C VAL A 45 3.90 -7.55 -1.31
N PRO A 46 4.18 -6.67 -2.28
CA PRO A 46 5.10 -5.56 -2.10
C PRO A 46 4.61 -4.58 -1.03
N VAL A 47 5.53 -4.16 -0.14
CA VAL A 47 5.24 -3.19 0.93
C VAL A 47 6.00 -1.89 0.66
N TRP A 48 5.29 -0.77 0.70
CA TRP A 48 5.80 0.58 0.53
C TRP A 48 5.49 1.41 1.76
N GLY A 49 6.43 2.22 2.22
CA GLY A 49 6.22 3.14 3.34
C GLY A 49 6.26 4.59 2.88
N THR A 50 5.63 5.49 3.64
CA THR A 50 5.83 6.94 3.49
C THR A 50 6.21 7.60 4.81
N GLU A 51 6.86 8.76 4.74
CA GLU A 51 7.25 9.60 5.89
C GLU A 51 7.06 11.07 5.52
N GLU A 52 6.07 11.71 6.17
CA GLU A 52 5.80 13.15 6.02
C GLU A 52 6.87 13.94 6.78
N ASN A 53 7.55 14.87 6.11
CA ASN A 53 8.55 15.76 6.72
C ASN A 53 9.38 15.06 7.80
N PRO A 54 10.20 14.06 7.46
CA PRO A 54 10.88 13.22 8.45
C PRO A 54 11.84 14.01 9.35
N ALA A 55 12.32 15.18 8.91
CA ALA A 55 13.10 16.09 9.74
C ALA A 55 12.30 16.60 10.95
N ALA A 56 11.00 16.85 10.78
CA ALA A 56 10.11 17.31 11.85
C ALA A 56 9.46 16.16 12.62
N LEU A 57 8.90 15.14 11.93
CA LEU A 57 8.11 14.07 12.54
C LEU A 57 8.92 12.81 12.89
N GLY A 58 10.18 12.75 12.49
CA GLY A 58 11.01 11.56 12.65
C GLY A 58 10.70 10.51 11.59
N GLU A 59 11.35 9.37 11.72
CA GLU A 59 11.17 8.22 10.85
C GLU A 59 10.08 7.28 11.38
N ASN A 60 9.56 6.40 10.52
CA ASN A 60 8.77 5.24 10.94
C ASN A 60 9.61 4.30 11.83
N PRO A 61 8.98 3.50 12.71
CA PRO A 61 9.72 2.51 13.50
C PRO A 61 10.58 1.61 12.62
N GLN A 62 11.80 1.31 13.09
CA GLN A 62 12.76 0.52 12.32
C GLN A 62 12.20 -0.85 11.91
N GLU A 63 11.39 -1.49 12.77
CA GLU A 63 10.75 -2.77 12.46
C GLU A 63 9.82 -2.64 11.24
N LEU A 64 9.03 -1.57 11.16
CA LEU A 64 8.14 -1.32 10.04
C LEU A 64 8.91 -0.99 8.74
N ARG A 65 9.93 -0.15 8.86
CA ARG A 65 10.80 0.21 7.72
C ARG A 65 11.52 -1.00 7.12
N ALA A 66 11.95 -1.94 7.95
CA ALA A 66 12.62 -3.16 7.51
C ALA A 66 11.71 -4.10 6.69
N LEU A 67 10.41 -3.98 6.84
CA LEU A 67 9.42 -4.74 6.06
C LEU A 67 9.11 -4.08 4.71
N CYS A 68 9.36 -2.77 4.57
CA CYS A 68 9.12 -2.03 3.34
C CYS A 68 10.23 -2.28 2.31
N ARG A 69 9.86 -2.39 1.03
CA ARG A 69 10.83 -2.39 -0.08
C ARG A 69 11.53 -1.04 -0.22
N ARG A 70 10.77 0.02 0.02
CA ARG A 70 11.23 1.40 0.00
C ARG A 70 10.30 2.27 0.86
N THR A 71 10.86 3.32 1.46
CA THR A 71 10.13 4.38 2.16
C THR A 71 10.33 5.69 1.41
N LEU A 72 9.22 6.37 1.09
CA LEU A 72 9.18 7.65 0.40
C LEU A 72 9.13 8.78 1.44
N ALA A 73 10.14 9.64 1.48
CA ALA A 73 10.05 10.89 2.21
C ALA A 73 9.27 11.91 1.37
N LYS A 74 8.31 12.58 1.98
CA LYS A 74 7.40 13.51 1.30
C LYS A 74 7.19 14.80 2.10
N MET A 75 6.75 15.84 1.42
CA MET A 75 6.39 17.14 2.01
C MET A 75 4.93 17.53 1.76
N HIS A 76 4.26 16.87 0.80
CA HIS A 76 2.83 17.00 0.57
C HIS A 76 2.08 15.96 1.42
N PHE A 77 0.90 16.30 1.90
CA PHE A 77 0.08 15.33 2.63
C PHE A 77 -0.24 14.10 1.79
N SER A 78 -0.58 14.29 0.52
CA SER A 78 -0.70 13.19 -0.41
C SER A 78 0.67 12.70 -0.87
N ALA A 79 0.92 11.41 -0.73
CA ALA A 79 2.14 10.76 -1.23
C ALA A 79 2.18 10.64 -2.76
N ALA A 80 1.03 10.72 -3.43
CA ALA A 80 0.96 10.72 -4.89
C ALA A 80 1.71 11.92 -5.48
N ALA A 81 1.62 13.10 -4.84
CA ALA A 81 2.31 14.31 -5.27
C ALA A 81 3.85 14.23 -5.20
N ASP A 82 4.40 13.32 -4.39
CA ASP A 82 5.84 13.14 -4.19
C ASP A 82 6.39 11.84 -4.83
N GLY A 83 5.61 11.19 -5.71
CA GLY A 83 6.11 10.08 -6.55
C GLY A 83 5.69 8.68 -6.10
N LEU A 84 4.66 8.54 -5.27
CA LEU A 84 4.13 7.22 -4.89
C LEU A 84 3.57 6.47 -6.11
N VAL A 85 2.89 7.17 -7.03
CA VAL A 85 2.30 6.55 -8.23
C VAL A 85 3.37 5.88 -9.08
N GLU A 86 4.51 6.54 -9.29
CA GLU A 86 5.65 5.99 -10.04
C GLU A 86 6.32 4.81 -9.31
N MET A 87 6.22 4.76 -7.98
CA MET A 87 6.70 3.61 -7.21
C MET A 87 5.77 2.40 -7.38
N LEU A 88 4.45 2.62 -7.41
CA LEU A 88 3.42 1.58 -7.55
C LEU A 88 3.32 1.06 -8.99
N ARG A 89 3.46 1.95 -9.98
CA ARG A 89 3.47 1.65 -11.42
C ARG A 89 4.78 2.13 -12.05
N PRO A 90 5.91 1.43 -11.85
CA PRO A 90 7.16 1.86 -12.45
C PRO A 90 6.99 1.90 -13.99
N PRO A 91 7.48 2.96 -14.67
CA PRO A 91 7.39 3.06 -16.11
C PRO A 91 8.03 1.83 -16.76
N ALA A 92 7.42 1.34 -17.84
CA ALA A 92 7.96 0.23 -18.61
C ALA A 92 9.43 0.53 -18.95
N ARG A 93 10.35 -0.37 -18.59
CA ARG A 93 11.76 -0.20 -18.92
C ARG A 93 11.89 -0.08 -20.44
N PRO A 94 12.52 0.97 -20.97
CA PRO A 94 12.80 1.02 -22.40
C PRO A 94 13.57 -0.27 -22.73
N GLN A 95 13.04 -1.08 -23.64
CA GLN A 95 13.76 -2.23 -24.14
C GLN A 95 15.08 -1.70 -24.69
N GLN A 96 16.21 -2.00 -24.02
CA GLN A 96 17.52 -1.79 -24.63
C GLN A 96 17.50 -2.61 -25.92
N GLY A 97 17.39 -1.90 -27.04
CA GLY A 97 17.44 -2.49 -28.35
C GLY A 97 18.72 -3.30 -28.46
N GLY A 98 18.59 -4.61 -28.30
CA GLY A 98 19.63 -5.51 -28.77
C GLY A 98 19.89 -5.15 -30.21
N ASN A 99 21.15 -5.05 -30.61
CA ASN A 99 21.61 -4.77 -31.96
C ASN A 99 20.93 -5.69 -32.97
N ALA A 100 19.69 -5.38 -33.32
CA ALA A 100 18.98 -6.02 -34.43
C ALA A 100 19.47 -5.40 -35.74
N ARG A 101 20.75 -5.61 -36.07
CA ARG A 101 21.16 -5.67 -37.46
C ARG A 101 20.56 -6.93 -38.04
N SER A 102 19.58 -6.74 -38.95
CA SER A 102 19.17 -7.74 -39.95
C SER A 102 17.89 -8.54 -39.77
N LEU A 103 16.73 -7.87 -39.58
CA LEU A 103 15.51 -8.46 -40.15
C LEU A 103 14.68 -7.34 -40.81
N PRO A 104 14.24 -7.52 -42.07
CA PRO A 104 13.38 -6.56 -42.76
C PRO A 104 12.09 -6.34 -41.95
N LYS A 105 11.60 -5.09 -41.87
CA LYS A 105 10.43 -4.67 -41.06
C LYS A 105 9.13 -5.51 -41.29
N HIS A 106 8.99 -6.15 -42.45
CA HIS A 106 7.83 -6.98 -42.81
C HIS A 106 7.86 -8.41 -42.22
N LEU A 107 8.98 -8.81 -41.61
CA LEU A 107 9.13 -10.11 -40.92
C LEU A 107 9.14 -9.99 -39.39
N GLN A 108 9.04 -8.77 -38.85
CA GLN A 108 8.88 -8.57 -37.42
C GLN A 108 7.44 -8.85 -37.05
N LYS A 109 7.15 -10.04 -36.48
CA LYS A 109 5.88 -10.26 -35.81
C LYS A 109 5.74 -9.18 -34.70
N PRO A 110 4.55 -8.56 -34.57
CA PRO A 110 4.28 -7.73 -33.39
C PRO A 110 4.53 -8.61 -32.16
N GLN A 111 5.59 -8.32 -31.40
CA GLN A 111 5.69 -8.89 -30.08
C GLN A 111 4.53 -8.31 -29.29
N PRO A 112 3.74 -9.15 -28.61
CA PRO A 112 2.79 -8.62 -27.66
C PRO A 112 3.58 -7.72 -26.73
N GLN A 113 3.21 -6.44 -26.65
CA GLN A 113 3.62 -5.59 -25.55
C GLN A 113 3.20 -6.35 -24.31
N GLN A 114 4.17 -6.95 -23.61
CA GLN A 114 3.93 -7.30 -22.23
C GLN A 114 3.59 -5.96 -21.57
N ALA A 115 2.29 -5.72 -21.36
CA ALA A 115 1.84 -4.76 -20.38
C ALA A 115 2.70 -5.04 -19.16
N ALA A 116 3.41 -4.04 -18.65
CA ALA A 116 4.02 -4.16 -17.34
C ALA A 116 2.88 -4.69 -16.45
N GLU A 117 3.04 -5.89 -15.90
CA GLU A 117 2.09 -6.47 -14.97
C GLU A 117 2.12 -5.59 -13.72
N GLY A 118 1.44 -4.44 -13.80
CA GLY A 118 1.26 -3.49 -12.73
C GLY A 118 0.18 -4.06 -11.83
N ARG A 119 0.50 -4.32 -10.58
CA ARG A 119 -0.50 -4.60 -9.55
C ARG A 119 -1.37 -3.36 -9.40
N ASN A 120 -2.68 -3.50 -9.62
CA ASN A 120 -3.61 -2.35 -9.63
C ASN A 120 -4.31 -2.14 -8.29
N THR A 121 -4.35 -3.15 -7.44
CA THR A 121 -4.99 -3.10 -6.12
C THR A 121 -4.02 -2.55 -5.09
N VAL A 122 -4.41 -1.46 -4.42
CA VAL A 122 -3.65 -0.84 -3.34
C VAL A 122 -4.38 -1.04 -2.01
N VAL A 123 -3.79 -1.88 -1.15
CA VAL A 123 -4.17 -1.97 0.26
C VAL A 123 -3.43 -0.89 1.01
N ILE A 124 -4.13 0.04 1.65
CA ILE A 124 -3.53 1.21 2.30
C ILE A 124 -3.93 1.31 3.77
N ALA A 125 -2.98 1.66 4.61
CA ALA A 125 -3.19 1.92 6.03
C ALA A 125 -2.29 3.07 6.50
N GLY A 126 -2.67 3.79 7.56
CA GLY A 126 -1.81 4.86 8.05
C GLY A 126 -2.45 5.95 8.89
N CYS A 127 -1.65 6.95 9.19
CA CYS A 127 -1.94 8.12 10.01
C CYS A 127 -1.53 9.43 9.30
N GLU A 128 -2.23 10.56 9.52
CA GLU A 128 -3.57 10.57 10.11
C GLU A 128 -4.62 10.20 9.06
N ALA A 129 -5.62 9.44 9.47
CA ALA A 129 -6.66 8.95 8.56
C ALA A 129 -7.33 10.09 7.77
N HIS A 130 -7.55 11.26 8.38
CA HIS A 130 -8.22 12.41 7.78
C HIS A 130 -7.30 13.40 7.06
N VAL A 131 -5.97 13.16 7.04
CA VAL A 131 -4.99 14.04 6.38
C VAL A 131 -4.22 13.24 5.33
N CYS A 132 -3.07 12.66 5.70
CA CYS A 132 -2.17 12.02 4.74
C CYS A 132 -2.78 10.76 4.10
N LEU A 133 -3.42 9.92 4.89
CA LEU A 133 -4.10 8.73 4.36
C LEU A 133 -5.23 9.11 3.39
N LEU A 134 -6.14 10.00 3.83
CA LEU A 134 -7.28 10.44 3.04
C LEU A 134 -6.86 11.00 1.68
N GLN A 135 -5.93 11.97 1.69
CA GLN A 135 -5.50 12.63 0.46
C GLN A 135 -4.76 11.67 -0.47
N THR A 136 -3.89 10.81 0.08
CA THR A 136 -3.20 9.79 -0.71
C THR A 136 -4.18 8.81 -1.34
N ALA A 137 -5.16 8.31 -0.57
CA ALA A 137 -6.13 7.34 -1.07
C ALA A 137 -7.05 7.94 -2.15
N LEU A 138 -7.47 9.21 -2.00
CA LEU A 138 -8.27 9.90 -3.02
C LEU A 138 -7.48 10.09 -4.32
N ASP A 139 -6.23 10.54 -4.24
CA ASP A 139 -5.40 10.70 -5.43
C ASP A 139 -5.11 9.35 -6.11
N LEU A 140 -4.96 8.25 -5.34
CA LEU A 140 -4.81 6.92 -5.91
C LEU A 140 -6.08 6.43 -6.63
N LEU A 141 -7.28 6.77 -6.12
CA LEU A 141 -8.55 6.51 -6.81
C LEU A 141 -8.63 7.31 -8.12
N ASP A 142 -8.20 8.58 -8.12
CA ASP A 142 -8.16 9.42 -9.32
C ASP A 142 -7.16 8.88 -10.37
N GLU A 143 -6.11 8.19 -9.91
CA GLU A 143 -5.13 7.48 -10.75
C GLU A 143 -5.59 6.06 -11.15
N GLU A 144 -6.87 5.75 -10.97
CA GLU A 144 -7.52 4.49 -11.37
C GLU A 144 -6.94 3.23 -10.68
N PHE A 145 -6.46 3.36 -9.42
CA PHE A 145 -6.18 2.21 -8.56
C PHE A 145 -7.45 1.74 -7.84
N ASP A 146 -7.55 0.44 -7.61
CA ASP A 146 -8.52 -0.15 -6.70
C ASP A 146 -8.00 0.00 -5.25
N VAL A 147 -8.61 0.91 -4.48
CA VAL A 147 -8.10 1.29 -3.14
C VAL A 147 -8.89 0.62 -2.03
N TRP A 148 -8.16 -0.09 -1.16
CA TRP A 148 -8.68 -0.83 -0.01
C TRP A 148 -8.06 -0.30 1.28
N VAL A 149 -8.87 0.34 2.14
CA VAL A 149 -8.41 0.99 3.36
C VAL A 149 -8.57 0.06 4.56
N VAL A 150 -7.47 -0.22 5.25
CA VAL A 150 -7.46 -1.13 6.42
C VAL A 150 -7.76 -0.33 7.67
N THR A 151 -9.01 -0.33 8.09
CA THR A 151 -9.55 0.59 9.10
C THR A 151 -8.98 0.41 10.50
N ASP A 152 -8.67 -0.82 10.92
CA ASP A 152 -8.07 -1.14 12.22
C ASP A 152 -6.56 -0.89 12.28
N ALA A 153 -5.94 -0.56 11.14
CA ALA A 153 -4.56 -0.08 11.03
C ALA A 153 -4.50 1.42 10.69
N CYS A 154 -5.61 2.15 10.76
CA CYS A 154 -5.71 3.59 10.52
C CYS A 154 -6.28 4.31 11.72
N SER A 155 -5.78 5.50 12.03
CA SER A 155 -6.41 6.38 13.02
C SER A 155 -6.01 7.84 12.83
N SER A 156 -6.54 8.69 13.68
CA SER A 156 -6.29 10.13 13.78
C SER A 156 -6.15 10.54 15.24
N GLN A 157 -5.91 11.80 15.52
CA GLN A 157 -5.88 12.33 16.91
C GLN A 157 -7.23 12.15 17.62
N SER A 158 -8.34 12.08 16.87
CA SER A 158 -9.69 11.85 17.42
C SER A 158 -10.46 10.87 16.57
N GLU A 159 -11.35 10.09 17.22
CA GLU A 159 -12.27 9.19 16.55
C GLU A 159 -13.13 9.93 15.52
N ARG A 160 -13.62 11.14 15.86
CA ARG A 160 -14.45 11.92 14.94
C ARG A 160 -13.76 12.21 13.61
N ASN A 161 -12.48 12.56 13.64
CA ASN A 161 -11.72 12.81 12.41
C ASN A 161 -11.47 11.53 11.63
N ARG A 162 -11.17 10.43 12.33
CA ARG A 162 -11.00 9.09 11.76
C ARG A 162 -12.28 8.64 11.04
N ASP A 163 -13.41 8.70 11.74
CA ASP A 163 -14.69 8.21 11.23
C ASP A 163 -15.18 9.04 10.05
N ALA A 164 -15.04 10.38 10.11
CA ALA A 164 -15.35 11.26 8.98
C ALA A 164 -14.48 10.97 7.75
N ALA A 165 -13.21 10.57 7.94
CA ALA A 165 -12.33 10.17 6.86
C ALA A 165 -12.79 8.85 6.22
N PHE A 166 -13.17 7.86 7.03
CA PHE A 166 -13.68 6.58 6.52
C PHE A 166 -14.98 6.75 5.73
N ASP A 167 -15.94 7.54 6.27
CA ASP A 167 -17.18 7.84 5.55
C ASP A 167 -16.90 8.48 4.18
N ARG A 168 -15.96 9.43 4.14
CA ARG A 168 -15.58 10.11 2.90
C ARG A 168 -14.88 9.18 1.91
N LEU A 169 -13.99 8.31 2.38
CA LEU A 169 -13.28 7.35 1.55
C LEU A 169 -14.24 6.31 0.95
N ALA A 170 -15.15 5.76 1.76
CA ALA A 170 -16.19 4.88 1.29
C ALA A 170 -17.10 5.55 0.24
N GLY A 171 -17.49 6.81 0.48
CA GLY A 171 -18.26 7.60 -0.47
C GLY A 171 -17.53 7.93 -1.78
N ALA A 172 -16.20 7.91 -1.78
CA ALA A 172 -15.37 8.09 -2.97
C ALA A 172 -15.08 6.80 -3.74
N GLY A 173 -15.47 5.64 -3.19
CA GLY A 173 -15.31 4.34 -3.85
C GLY A 173 -14.16 3.48 -3.30
N ALA A 174 -13.52 3.88 -2.20
CA ALA A 174 -12.59 2.99 -1.52
C ALA A 174 -13.33 1.88 -0.76
N GLU A 175 -12.79 0.66 -0.79
CA GLU A 175 -13.30 -0.45 0.01
C GLU A 175 -12.72 -0.36 1.44
N LEU A 176 -13.57 -0.53 2.46
CA LEU A 176 -13.14 -0.54 3.87
C LEU A 176 -13.04 -1.97 4.38
N VAL A 177 -11.87 -2.34 4.87
CA VAL A 177 -11.57 -3.68 5.38
C VAL A 177 -10.85 -3.62 6.72
N THR A 178 -10.65 -4.77 7.34
CA THR A 178 -9.79 -4.93 8.52
C THR A 178 -8.57 -5.79 8.20
N THR A 179 -7.56 -5.77 9.05
CA THR A 179 -6.37 -6.62 8.92
C THR A 179 -6.73 -8.10 8.76
N GLN A 180 -7.73 -8.58 9.50
CA GLN A 180 -8.19 -9.97 9.39
C GLN A 180 -8.89 -10.25 8.07
N MET A 181 -9.72 -9.33 7.56
CA MET A 181 -10.34 -9.48 6.23
C MET A 181 -9.27 -9.60 5.15
N VAL A 182 -8.28 -8.72 5.15
CA VAL A 182 -7.13 -8.79 4.21
C VAL A 182 -6.44 -10.15 4.29
N ALA A 183 -6.14 -10.63 5.51
CA ALA A 183 -5.48 -11.92 5.71
C ALA A 183 -6.25 -13.07 5.07
N PHE A 184 -7.53 -13.19 5.37
CA PHE A 184 -8.35 -14.30 4.86
C PHE A 184 -8.70 -14.18 3.38
N GLU A 185 -8.78 -12.96 2.87
CA GLU A 185 -8.98 -12.74 1.45
C GLU A 185 -7.72 -13.06 0.63
N TRP A 186 -6.53 -12.77 1.09
CA TRP A 186 -5.29 -13.20 0.45
C TRP A 186 -5.07 -14.71 0.53
N LEU A 187 -5.42 -15.35 1.64
CA LEU A 187 -5.29 -16.81 1.81
C LEU A 187 -6.30 -17.61 0.98
N ARG A 188 -7.51 -17.12 0.78
CA ARG A 188 -8.62 -17.77 0.07
C ARG A 188 -9.14 -19.08 0.67
N THR A 189 -8.29 -19.92 1.21
CA THR A 189 -8.62 -21.27 1.68
C THR A 189 -7.81 -21.65 2.91
N ALA A 190 -8.38 -22.49 3.76
CA ALA A 190 -7.66 -23.09 4.90
C ALA A 190 -6.57 -24.09 4.47
N ASP A 191 -6.57 -24.54 3.22
CA ASP A 191 -5.54 -25.41 2.65
C ASP A 191 -4.35 -24.64 2.07
N HIS A 192 -4.34 -23.31 2.22
CA HIS A 192 -3.22 -22.47 1.76
C HIS A 192 -1.93 -22.85 2.51
N PRO A 193 -0.78 -23.00 1.83
CA PRO A 193 0.49 -23.37 2.48
C PRO A 193 0.85 -22.48 3.66
N GLU A 194 0.61 -21.17 3.52
CA GLU A 194 0.94 -20.15 4.53
C GLU A 194 -0.15 -19.95 5.60
N PHE A 195 -1.21 -20.76 5.60
CA PHE A 195 -2.37 -20.55 6.49
C PHE A 195 -1.98 -20.54 7.98
N SER A 196 -1.14 -21.48 8.40
CA SER A 196 -0.72 -21.61 9.81
C SER A 196 0.11 -20.39 10.25
N ASP A 197 1.04 -19.93 9.41
CA ASP A 197 1.93 -18.81 9.70
C ASP A 197 1.15 -17.48 9.68
N ALA A 198 0.21 -17.33 8.74
CA ALA A 198 -0.69 -16.18 8.71
C ALA A 198 -1.54 -16.09 9.98
N LEU A 199 -2.10 -17.23 10.46
CA LEU A 199 -2.84 -17.25 11.73
C LEU A 199 -1.98 -16.87 12.94
N ALA A 200 -0.70 -17.22 12.95
CA ALA A 200 0.22 -16.83 14.01
C ALA A 200 0.52 -15.33 14.00
N ILE A 201 0.47 -14.67 12.83
CA ILE A 201 0.67 -13.23 12.69
C ILE A 201 -0.55 -12.43 13.17
N ILE A 202 -1.78 -12.90 12.86
CA ILE A 202 -3.01 -12.13 13.10
C ILE A 202 -3.66 -12.38 14.47
N LYS A 203 -3.18 -13.34 15.23
CA LYS A 203 -3.55 -13.57 16.65
C LYS A 203 -2.78 -12.64 17.57
#